data_7b25bbe7f9e78ad25cff90f84b584259
#
_entry.id   7b25bbe7f9e78ad25cff90f84b584259
#
_cell.length_a   1.000
_cell.length_b   1.000
_cell.length_c   1.000
_cell.angle_alpha   90.00
_cell.angle_beta   90.00
_cell.angle_gamma   90.00
#
_symmetry.space_group_name_H-M   'P 1'
#
loop_
_entity.id
_entity.type
_entity.pdbx_description
1 polymer ?
#
loop_
_entity_poly.entity_id
_entity_poly.type
_entity_poly.pdbx_seq_one_letter_code
_entity_poly.pdbx_strand_id
1 'polypeptide(L)'
;NAKEAIQWLYFGYLAAIKTQNGAAMSVGRISTFLDIYINRDLAEGTLTEKEAQELIDHMTMKFRMVKFARIPSYNQLFSGDPVWATLEVAGIGMDGRHMVTKNDYRFLHTLENMGPSPEPNLTVLYSSALPENFKKYAAKISVNTSSIQYENDDVMKPIWGDDYSICCCVSATQTGKEIQFFGARANLAKCLLYAINGGKDEKHLDKNGKHMQCGPEIAP
;
A
#
# COMPACT_ATOMS: atom_id res chain seq x y z
N ASN A 1 18.73 19.04 0.52
CA ASN A 1 18.96 18.25 1.74
C ASN A 1 17.82 17.25 1.99
N ALA A 2 17.97 16.36 2.97
CA ALA A 2 17.00 15.30 3.28
C ALA A 2 15.62 15.86 3.63
N LYS A 3 15.57 16.91 4.43
CA LYS A 3 14.32 17.57 4.83
C LYS A 3 13.55 18.13 3.64
N GLU A 4 14.24 18.76 2.72
CA GLU A 4 13.64 19.28 1.48
C GLU A 4 13.17 18.16 0.57
N ALA A 5 13.95 17.08 0.41
CA ALA A 5 13.56 15.94 -0.39
C ALA A 5 12.26 15.29 0.13
N ILE A 6 12.16 15.08 1.44
CA ILE A 6 10.95 14.57 2.11
C ILE A 6 9.77 15.53 1.91
N GLN A 7 10.00 16.83 2.06
CA GLN A 7 8.96 17.84 1.91
C GLN A 7 8.42 17.90 0.48
N TRP A 8 9.29 17.88 -0.52
CA TRP A 8 8.90 17.90 -1.94
C TRP A 8 8.18 16.62 -2.34
N LEU A 9 8.65 15.47 -1.86
CA LEU A 9 7.96 14.19 -2.08
C LEU A 9 6.54 14.25 -1.51
N TYR A 10 6.37 14.76 -0.29
CA TYR A 10 5.06 14.90 0.33
C TYR A 10 4.15 15.89 -0.40
N PHE A 11 4.68 17.01 -0.90
CA PHE A 11 3.90 17.95 -1.70
C PHE A 11 3.46 17.35 -3.04
N GLY A 12 4.33 16.60 -3.70
CA GLY A 12 3.96 15.84 -4.90
C GLY A 12 2.85 14.83 -4.61
N TYR A 13 2.95 14.13 -3.50
CA TYR A 13 1.94 13.19 -3.04
C TYR A 13 0.58 13.87 -2.76
N LEU A 14 0.59 15.03 -2.11
CA LEU A 14 -0.64 15.81 -1.88
C LEU A 14 -1.27 16.29 -3.20
N ALA A 15 -0.45 16.73 -4.16
CA ALA A 15 -0.94 17.14 -5.46
C ALA A 15 -1.60 15.95 -6.20
N ALA A 16 -0.99 14.78 -6.15
CA ALA A 16 -1.54 13.56 -6.72
C ALA A 16 -2.87 13.16 -6.08
N ILE A 17 -2.99 13.20 -4.75
CA ILE A 17 -4.24 12.93 -4.02
C ILE A 17 -5.34 13.90 -4.43
N LYS A 18 -5.02 15.17 -4.60
CA LYS A 18 -6.01 16.20 -4.97
C LYS A 18 -6.52 16.07 -6.40
N THR A 19 -5.73 15.52 -7.29
CA THR A 19 -6.09 15.38 -8.71
C THR A 19 -6.90 14.13 -9.00
N GLN A 20 -6.97 13.19 -8.06
CA GLN A 20 -7.79 12.00 -8.21
C GLN A 20 -8.91 11.97 -7.17
N ASN A 21 -10.05 11.47 -7.59
CA ASN A 21 -11.19 11.17 -6.72
C ASN A 21 -11.18 9.67 -6.37
N GLY A 22 -10.02 9.21 -5.95
CA GLY A 22 -9.70 7.79 -5.83
C GLY A 22 -9.98 7.19 -4.47
N ALA A 23 -9.74 5.89 -4.38
CA ALA A 23 -9.81 5.11 -3.15
C ALA A 23 -8.42 4.80 -2.59
N ALA A 24 -7.36 4.95 -3.40
CA ALA A 24 -5.99 4.65 -3.00
C ALA A 24 -4.98 5.54 -3.73
N MET A 25 -3.89 5.85 -3.07
CA MET A 25 -2.73 6.52 -3.66
C MET A 25 -1.46 5.95 -3.04
N SER A 26 -0.87 4.98 -3.72
CA SER A 26 0.37 4.36 -3.27
C SER A 26 1.56 5.29 -3.43
N VAL A 27 2.52 5.18 -2.53
CA VAL A 27 3.75 5.98 -2.51
C VAL A 27 4.89 5.23 -3.20
N GLY A 28 4.86 3.90 -3.14
CA GLY A 28 5.90 3.04 -3.68
C GLY A 28 7.16 2.99 -2.83
N ARG A 29 8.28 2.63 -3.48
CA ARG A 29 9.59 2.43 -2.82
C ARG A 29 10.34 3.75 -2.67
N ILE A 30 9.98 4.53 -1.67
CA ILE A 30 10.64 5.83 -1.38
C ILE A 30 11.81 5.72 -0.43
N SER A 31 11.98 4.60 0.26
CA SER A 31 13.07 4.39 1.21
C SER A 31 14.44 4.53 0.55
N THR A 32 14.64 3.86 -0.57
CA THR A 32 15.88 3.90 -1.34
C THR A 32 16.16 5.29 -1.91
N PHE A 33 15.13 5.96 -2.44
CA PHE A 33 15.24 7.33 -2.95
C PHE A 33 15.67 8.30 -1.86
N LEU A 34 15.04 8.28 -0.71
CA LEU A 34 15.34 9.17 0.40
C LEU A 34 16.69 8.86 1.05
N ASP A 35 17.17 7.62 0.95
CA ASP A 35 18.46 7.22 1.52
C ASP A 35 19.64 7.99 0.90
N ILE A 36 19.53 8.38 -0.37
CA ILE A 36 20.54 9.19 -1.07
C ILE A 36 20.75 10.53 -0.34
N TYR A 37 19.68 11.20 0.01
CA TYR A 37 19.72 12.51 0.65
C TYR A 37 20.09 12.42 2.13
N ILE A 38 19.53 11.42 2.84
CA ILE A 38 19.79 11.23 4.27
C ILE A 38 21.26 10.82 4.48
N ASN A 39 21.79 9.88 3.69
CA ASN A 39 23.19 9.47 3.81
C ASN A 39 24.17 10.60 3.49
N ARG A 40 23.86 11.43 2.49
CA ARG A 40 24.67 12.61 2.20
C ARG A 40 24.70 13.56 3.40
N ASP A 41 23.54 13.93 3.92
CA ASP A 41 23.44 14.91 5.00
C ASP A 41 24.06 14.37 6.32
N LEU A 42 23.98 13.05 6.56
CA LEU A 42 24.69 12.39 7.65
C LEU A 42 26.21 12.43 7.46
N ALA A 43 26.69 12.17 6.25
CA ALA A 43 28.13 12.22 5.93
C ALA A 43 28.72 13.65 6.05
N GLU A 44 27.92 14.66 5.70
CA GLU A 44 28.27 16.08 5.84
C GLU A 44 28.15 16.58 7.29
N GLY A 45 27.57 15.79 8.19
CA GLY A 45 27.35 16.17 9.60
C GLY A 45 26.24 17.22 9.78
N THR A 46 25.45 17.47 8.77
CA THR A 46 24.30 18.41 8.80
C THR A 46 23.02 17.75 9.34
N LEU A 47 23.03 16.43 9.51
CA LEU A 47 21.96 15.62 10.05
C LEU A 47 22.56 14.56 11.01
N THR A 48 21.86 14.26 12.08
CA THR A 48 22.19 13.14 12.99
C THR A 48 21.30 11.94 12.72
N GLU A 49 21.68 10.74 13.16
CA GLU A 49 20.85 9.52 13.03
C GLU A 49 19.49 9.68 13.74
N LYS A 50 19.45 10.39 14.87
CA LYS A 50 18.21 10.70 15.57
C LYS A 50 17.28 11.59 14.75
N GLU A 51 17.81 12.67 14.20
CA GLU A 51 17.06 13.58 13.35
C GLU A 51 16.61 12.90 12.05
N ALA A 52 17.41 12.00 11.49
CA ALA A 52 17.03 11.19 10.33
C ALA A 52 15.80 10.30 10.64
N GLN A 53 15.77 9.67 11.82
CA GLN A 53 14.60 8.91 12.26
C GLN A 53 13.38 9.83 12.48
N GLU A 54 13.58 10.98 13.14
CA GLU A 54 12.49 11.96 13.34
C GLU A 54 11.89 12.47 12.03
N LEU A 55 12.69 12.68 10.99
CA LEU A 55 12.18 13.07 9.66
C LEU A 55 11.29 11.98 9.05
N ILE A 56 11.67 10.72 9.17
CA ILE A 56 10.87 9.57 8.68
C ILE A 56 9.59 9.41 9.51
N ASP A 57 9.68 9.56 10.83
CA ASP A 57 8.52 9.50 11.73
C ASP A 57 7.52 10.63 11.39
N HIS A 58 7.98 11.86 11.19
CA HIS A 58 7.14 12.99 10.78
C HIS A 58 6.48 12.77 9.42
N MET A 59 7.21 12.21 8.46
CA MET A 59 6.63 11.86 7.15
C MET A 59 5.53 10.82 7.29
N THR A 60 5.78 9.76 8.06
CA THR A 60 4.81 8.71 8.35
C THR A 60 3.57 9.27 9.06
N MET A 61 3.75 10.18 10.02
CA MET A 61 2.65 10.88 10.67
C MET A 61 1.78 11.62 9.66
N LYS A 62 2.38 12.31 8.71
CA LYS A 62 1.64 13.03 7.66
C LYS A 62 0.85 12.09 6.75
N PHE A 63 1.38 10.91 6.42
CA PHE A 63 0.62 9.89 5.70
C PHE A 63 -0.59 9.38 6.51
N ARG A 64 -0.47 9.26 7.84
CA ARG A 64 -1.60 8.89 8.72
C ARG A 64 -2.68 9.97 8.78
N MET A 65 -2.32 11.24 8.58
CA MET A 65 -3.24 12.39 8.67
C MET A 65 -3.94 12.71 7.35
N VAL A 66 -3.33 12.42 6.22
CA VAL A 66 -3.85 12.82 4.91
C VAL A 66 -5.14 12.06 4.56
N LYS A 67 -6.08 12.74 3.92
CA LYS A 67 -7.36 12.20 3.46
C LYS A 67 -7.67 12.66 2.05
N PHE A 68 -8.44 11.83 1.31
CA PHE A 68 -9.02 12.25 0.05
C PHE A 68 -10.11 13.30 0.25
N ALA A 69 -10.17 14.28 -0.65
CA ALA A 69 -11.29 15.21 -0.78
C ALA A 69 -12.34 14.65 -1.74
N ARG A 70 -13.05 13.60 -1.32
CA ARG A 70 -14.03 12.88 -2.14
C ARG A 70 -15.35 13.66 -2.26
N ILE A 71 -16.01 13.56 -3.40
CA ILE A 71 -17.40 14.01 -3.55
C ILE A 71 -18.34 13.16 -2.67
N PRO A 72 -19.48 13.68 -2.22
CA PRO A 72 -20.35 13.01 -1.24
C PRO A 72 -20.76 11.59 -1.63
N SER A 73 -21.18 11.38 -2.87
CA SER A 73 -21.62 10.06 -3.35
C SER A 73 -20.49 9.03 -3.33
N TYR A 74 -19.28 9.44 -3.68
CA TYR A 74 -18.11 8.58 -3.65
C TYR A 74 -17.64 8.32 -2.22
N ASN A 75 -17.76 9.32 -1.36
CA ASN A 75 -17.42 9.18 0.05
C ASN A 75 -18.35 8.20 0.78
N GLN A 76 -19.62 8.10 0.39
CA GLN A 76 -20.54 7.10 0.96
C GLN A 76 -20.06 5.66 0.68
N LEU A 77 -19.48 5.42 -0.51
CA LEU A 77 -18.98 4.11 -0.89
C LEU A 77 -17.68 3.74 -0.15
N PHE A 78 -16.81 4.73 0.10
CA PHE A 78 -15.48 4.54 0.68
C PHE A 78 -15.31 5.24 2.04
N SER A 79 -16.42 5.56 2.72
CA SER A 79 -16.38 6.19 4.03
C SER A 79 -15.68 5.28 5.04
N GLY A 80 -14.71 5.85 5.74
CA GLY A 80 -13.88 5.12 6.71
C GLY A 80 -12.68 4.38 6.12
N ASP A 81 -12.61 4.24 4.79
CA ASP A 81 -11.41 3.67 4.16
C ASP A 81 -10.22 4.62 4.32
N PRO A 82 -9.02 4.10 4.61
CA PRO A 82 -7.79 4.89 4.60
C PRO A 82 -7.43 5.35 3.19
N VAL A 83 -6.40 6.21 3.08
CA VAL A 83 -5.86 6.67 1.78
C VAL A 83 -5.16 5.55 1.02
N TRP A 84 -4.77 4.48 1.71
CA TRP A 84 -3.93 3.41 1.17
C TRP A 84 -2.64 3.97 0.58
N ALA A 85 -1.91 4.72 1.41
CA ALA A 85 -0.57 5.22 1.11
C ALA A 85 0.42 4.05 1.20
N THR A 86 0.32 3.11 0.27
CA THR A 86 1.18 1.92 0.27
C THR A 86 2.62 2.31 0.05
N LEU A 87 3.44 2.01 1.03
CA LEU A 87 4.86 2.29 1.09
C LEU A 87 5.62 0.96 1.07
N GLU A 88 6.53 0.83 0.12
CA GLU A 88 7.31 -0.37 -0.07
C GLU A 88 8.72 -0.19 0.48
N VAL A 89 9.24 -1.25 1.08
CA VAL A 89 10.62 -1.34 1.57
C VAL A 89 11.29 -2.62 1.08
N ALA A 90 12.61 -2.60 1.02
CA ALA A 90 13.45 -3.71 0.57
C ALA A 90 13.20 -4.12 -0.89
N GLY A 91 13.12 -5.41 -1.17
CA GLY A 91 13.00 -5.96 -2.51
C GLY A 91 14.34 -6.11 -3.24
N ILE A 92 14.25 -6.58 -4.47
CA ILE A 92 15.40 -6.82 -5.36
C ILE A 92 15.35 -5.84 -6.52
N GLY A 93 16.46 -5.15 -6.77
CA GLY A 93 16.62 -4.24 -7.90
C GLY A 93 16.72 -4.94 -9.25
N MET A 94 16.69 -4.16 -10.32
CA MET A 94 16.84 -4.66 -11.70
C MET A 94 18.20 -5.33 -11.96
N ASP A 95 19.20 -4.99 -11.17
CA ASP A 95 20.55 -5.56 -11.23
C ASP A 95 20.72 -6.80 -10.34
N GLY A 96 19.65 -7.31 -9.76
CA GLY A 96 19.64 -8.49 -8.89
C GLY A 96 20.13 -8.25 -7.46
N ARG A 97 20.57 -7.03 -7.12
CA ARG A 97 20.97 -6.69 -5.76
C ARG A 97 19.77 -6.36 -4.90
N HIS A 98 19.86 -6.65 -3.60
CA HIS A 98 18.84 -6.19 -2.67
C HIS A 98 18.82 -4.66 -2.55
N MET A 99 17.65 -4.11 -2.36
CA MET A 99 17.42 -2.67 -2.23
C MET A 99 17.33 -2.20 -0.77
N VAL A 100 17.70 -3.07 0.17
CA VAL A 100 17.68 -2.75 1.60
C VAL A 100 18.66 -1.63 1.92
N THR A 101 18.16 -0.56 2.52
CA THR A 101 18.89 0.61 2.99
C THR A 101 18.65 0.84 4.48
N LYS A 102 19.33 1.79 5.10
CA LYS A 102 19.05 2.19 6.48
C LYS A 102 17.63 2.76 6.64
N ASN A 103 17.08 3.36 5.59
CA ASN A 103 15.73 3.91 5.65
C ASN A 103 14.65 2.82 5.74
N ASP A 104 14.88 1.63 5.19
CA ASP A 104 13.96 0.53 5.38
C ASP A 104 13.84 0.17 6.88
N TYR A 105 14.95 0.15 7.58
CA TYR A 105 14.95 -0.03 9.04
C TYR A 105 14.26 1.13 9.76
N ARG A 106 14.45 2.38 9.31
CA ARG A 106 13.79 3.55 9.91
C ARG A 106 12.27 3.51 9.71
N PHE A 107 11.78 3.15 8.54
CA PHE A 107 10.34 2.97 8.30
C PHE A 107 9.73 1.85 9.15
N LEU A 108 10.42 0.73 9.29
CA LEU A 108 10.01 -0.34 10.22
C LEU A 108 10.02 0.14 11.67
N HIS A 109 11.06 0.87 12.08
CA HIS A 109 11.21 1.38 13.43
C HIS A 109 10.14 2.42 13.81
N THR A 110 9.61 3.14 12.84
CA THR A 110 8.48 4.05 13.04
C THR A 110 7.25 3.34 13.65
N LEU A 111 7.04 2.07 13.34
CA LEU A 111 5.95 1.29 13.94
C LEU A 111 6.16 1.03 15.45
N GLU A 112 7.41 0.99 15.93
CA GLU A 112 7.71 0.96 17.36
C GLU A 112 7.56 2.36 17.98
N ASN A 113 8.07 3.41 17.33
CA ASN A 113 8.03 4.79 17.83
C ASN A 113 6.62 5.37 17.93
N MET A 114 5.79 5.13 16.92
CA MET A 114 4.46 5.73 16.77
C MET A 114 3.31 4.76 17.00
N GLY A 115 3.63 3.50 17.26
CA GLY A 115 2.66 2.41 17.36
C GLY A 115 2.12 1.92 16.01
N PRO A 116 1.46 0.75 16.05
CA PRO A 116 0.86 0.12 14.87
C PRO A 116 -0.20 1.00 14.23
N SER A 117 -0.31 0.94 12.89
CA SER A 117 -1.32 1.70 12.16
C SER A 117 -1.56 1.06 10.79
N PRO A 118 -2.77 1.14 10.22
CA PRO A 118 -3.03 0.73 8.84
C PRO A 118 -2.41 1.69 7.81
N GLU A 119 -1.98 2.89 8.23
CA GLU A 119 -1.36 3.91 7.38
C GLU A 119 0.05 4.32 7.86
N PRO A 120 0.99 4.46 6.94
CA PRO A 120 0.97 3.93 5.59
C PRO A 120 0.82 2.41 5.59
N ASN A 121 0.21 1.84 4.53
CA ASN A 121 0.19 0.39 4.34
C ASN A 121 1.61 -0.05 3.98
N LEU A 122 2.36 -0.50 4.99
CA LEU A 122 3.78 -0.82 4.86
C LEU A 122 3.96 -2.23 4.32
N THR A 123 4.54 -2.33 3.12
CA THR A 123 4.79 -3.59 2.43
C THR A 123 6.28 -3.89 2.35
N VAL A 124 6.70 -5.02 2.88
CA VAL A 124 8.04 -5.56 2.67
C VAL A 124 8.04 -6.38 1.39
N LEU A 125 8.81 -5.96 0.39
CA LEU A 125 9.07 -6.77 -0.80
C LEU A 125 10.11 -7.83 -0.43
N TYR A 126 9.61 -8.99 -0.05
CA TYR A 126 10.43 -10.09 0.42
C TYR A 126 11.13 -10.80 -0.73
N SER A 127 12.35 -11.24 -0.48
CA SER A 127 13.08 -12.22 -1.31
C SER A 127 13.96 -13.08 -0.43
N SER A 128 14.18 -14.30 -0.84
CA SER A 128 15.18 -15.19 -0.20
C SER A 128 16.58 -14.57 -0.16
N ALA A 129 16.91 -13.72 -1.14
CA ALA A 129 18.19 -13.02 -1.27
C ALA A 129 18.37 -11.80 -0.35
N LEU A 130 17.34 -11.38 0.39
CA LEU A 130 17.47 -10.28 1.34
C LEU A 130 18.42 -10.60 2.49
N PRO A 131 19.13 -9.60 3.04
CA PRO A 131 20.00 -9.78 4.20
C PRO A 131 19.27 -10.41 5.39
N GLU A 132 19.87 -11.41 6.02
CA GLU A 132 19.27 -12.14 7.16
C GLU A 132 18.92 -11.25 8.35
N ASN A 133 19.75 -10.24 8.64
CA ASN A 133 19.49 -9.28 9.70
C ASN A 133 18.24 -8.43 9.41
N PHE A 134 18.02 -8.05 8.16
CA PHE A 134 16.81 -7.33 7.76
C PHE A 134 15.57 -8.23 7.90
N LYS A 135 15.61 -9.46 7.37
CA LYS A 135 14.50 -10.42 7.49
C LYS A 135 14.12 -10.66 8.95
N LYS A 136 15.10 -10.85 9.84
CA LYS A 136 14.87 -11.03 11.29
C LYS A 136 14.26 -9.78 11.93
N TYR A 137 14.74 -8.60 11.55
CA TYR A 137 14.19 -7.35 12.07
C TYR A 137 12.75 -7.12 11.61
N ALA A 138 12.48 -7.27 10.33
CA ALA A 138 11.13 -7.16 9.79
C ALA A 138 10.16 -8.15 10.45
N ALA A 139 10.57 -9.41 10.63
CA ALA A 139 9.79 -10.42 11.32
C ALA A 139 9.50 -10.02 12.78
N LYS A 140 10.50 -9.51 13.51
CA LYS A 140 10.31 -8.99 14.88
C LYS A 140 9.24 -7.89 14.91
N ILE A 141 9.35 -6.90 14.03
CA ILE A 141 8.38 -5.80 13.96
C ILE A 141 6.99 -6.30 13.59
N SER A 142 6.89 -7.26 12.66
CA SER A 142 5.61 -7.88 12.31
C SER A 142 4.92 -8.52 13.50
N VAL A 143 5.67 -9.30 14.29
CA VAL A 143 5.13 -9.98 15.49
C VAL A 143 4.66 -8.97 16.53
N ASN A 144 5.43 -7.89 16.72
CA ASN A 144 5.13 -6.89 17.74
C ASN A 144 3.99 -5.95 17.37
N THR A 145 3.76 -5.69 16.06
CA THR A 145 2.87 -4.61 15.63
C THR A 145 1.71 -5.07 14.75
N SER A 146 1.81 -6.23 14.10
CA SER A 146 0.83 -6.72 13.11
C SER A 146 0.51 -5.69 12.01
N SER A 147 1.47 -4.80 11.67
CA SER A 147 1.26 -3.66 10.77
C SER A 147 2.13 -3.73 9.50
N ILE A 148 2.64 -4.89 9.16
CA ILE A 148 3.46 -5.12 7.97
C ILE A 148 2.79 -6.14 7.08
N GLN A 149 2.75 -5.82 5.79
CA GLN A 149 2.36 -6.72 4.71
C GLN A 149 3.62 -7.23 4.00
N TYR A 150 3.55 -8.42 3.42
CA TYR A 150 4.64 -9.01 2.65
C TYR A 150 4.19 -9.37 1.26
N GLU A 151 4.99 -9.01 0.27
CA GLU A 151 4.90 -9.51 -1.11
C GLU A 151 6.21 -10.20 -1.48
N ASN A 152 6.12 -11.29 -2.21
CA ASN A 152 7.30 -12.11 -2.51
C ASN A 152 7.87 -11.78 -3.90
N ASP A 153 8.96 -11.02 -3.95
CA ASP A 153 9.68 -10.68 -5.18
C ASP A 153 10.09 -11.90 -6.00
N ASP A 154 10.46 -12.99 -5.34
CA ASP A 154 10.88 -14.22 -6.03
C ASP A 154 9.74 -14.85 -6.85
N VAL A 155 8.49 -14.56 -6.47
CA VAL A 155 7.27 -15.01 -7.16
C VAL A 155 6.70 -13.93 -8.08
N MET A 156 6.70 -12.67 -7.63
CA MET A 156 6.04 -11.58 -8.32
C MET A 156 6.82 -11.08 -9.54
N LYS A 157 8.14 -10.96 -9.44
CA LYS A 157 8.97 -10.43 -10.53
C LYS A 157 8.92 -11.26 -11.82
N PRO A 158 8.90 -12.60 -11.79
CA PRO A 158 8.73 -13.41 -13.01
C PRO A 158 7.41 -13.14 -13.75
N ILE A 159 6.37 -12.64 -13.06
CA ILE A 159 5.04 -12.37 -13.64
C ILE A 159 4.92 -10.90 -14.06
N TRP A 160 5.32 -9.98 -13.19
CA TRP A 160 5.07 -8.54 -13.33
C TRP A 160 6.27 -7.74 -13.83
N GLY A 161 7.46 -8.38 -13.94
CA GLY A 161 8.70 -7.71 -14.32
C GLY A 161 9.46 -7.13 -13.12
N ASP A 162 10.63 -6.59 -13.41
CA ASP A 162 11.58 -6.16 -12.38
C ASP A 162 11.15 -4.92 -11.60
N ASP A 163 10.34 -4.07 -12.22
CA ASP A 163 9.91 -2.80 -11.63
C ASP A 163 8.38 -2.77 -11.46
N TYR A 164 7.88 -3.70 -10.67
CA TYR A 164 6.49 -3.67 -10.23
C TYR A 164 6.36 -2.95 -8.89
N SER A 165 5.17 -2.51 -8.59
CA SER A 165 4.79 -1.86 -7.34
C SER A 165 3.44 -2.36 -6.87
N ILE A 166 3.19 -2.26 -5.57
CA ILE A 166 1.91 -2.63 -4.98
C ILE A 166 1.01 -1.41 -4.91
N CYS A 167 -0.11 -1.50 -5.60
CA CYS A 167 -1.15 -0.49 -5.59
C CYS A 167 -2.22 -0.82 -4.56
N CYS A 168 -2.69 0.18 -3.84
CA CYS A 168 -3.68 0.03 -2.78
C CYS A 168 -3.17 -0.91 -1.68
N CYS A 169 -3.82 -2.06 -1.48
CA CYS A 169 -3.42 -3.03 -0.45
C CYS A 169 -2.52 -4.16 -1.02
N VAL A 170 -2.87 -4.75 -2.17
CA VAL A 170 -2.22 -6.00 -2.65
C VAL A 170 -2.11 -6.10 -4.18
N SER A 171 -2.57 -5.13 -4.94
CA SER A 171 -2.59 -5.25 -6.40
C SER A 171 -1.23 -4.90 -6.99
N ALA A 172 -0.61 -5.84 -7.67
CA ALA A 172 0.61 -5.57 -8.40
C ALA A 172 0.33 -4.82 -9.71
N THR A 173 1.18 -3.85 -10.04
CA THR A 173 1.17 -3.11 -11.30
C THR A 173 2.59 -2.84 -11.75
N GLN A 174 2.81 -2.71 -13.05
CA GLN A 174 4.10 -2.27 -13.58
C GLN A 174 4.24 -0.76 -13.41
N THR A 175 5.24 -0.33 -12.67
CA THR A 175 5.48 1.08 -12.35
C THR A 175 5.61 1.94 -13.61
N GLY A 176 4.79 2.98 -13.69
CA GLY A 176 4.79 3.92 -14.83
C GLY A 176 4.15 3.39 -16.13
N LYS A 177 3.66 2.16 -16.17
CA LYS A 177 3.04 1.53 -17.35
C LYS A 177 1.57 1.19 -17.15
N GLU A 178 1.18 0.88 -15.92
CA GLU A 178 -0.14 0.42 -15.58
C GLU A 178 -0.74 1.26 -14.46
N ILE A 179 -2.07 1.31 -14.43
CA ILE A 179 -2.84 1.89 -13.34
C ILE A 179 -3.88 0.88 -12.87
N GLN A 180 -4.21 0.94 -11.59
CA GLN A 180 -5.28 0.12 -11.04
C GLN A 180 -6.62 0.82 -11.20
N PHE A 181 -7.60 0.10 -11.75
CA PHE A 181 -9.00 0.48 -11.71
C PHE A 181 -9.76 -0.42 -10.75
N PHE A 182 -10.66 0.16 -9.94
CA PHE A 182 -11.68 -0.62 -9.28
C PHE A 182 -12.72 -1.05 -10.32
N GLY A 183 -12.68 -2.31 -10.73
CA GLY A 183 -13.65 -2.86 -11.67
C GLY A 183 -15.01 -3.07 -11.02
N ALA A 184 -15.06 -3.88 -9.95
CA ALA A 184 -16.26 -4.18 -9.19
C ALA A 184 -15.92 -4.73 -7.80
N ARG A 185 -16.87 -4.60 -6.86
CA ARG A 185 -16.85 -5.35 -5.60
C ARG A 185 -17.84 -6.51 -5.72
N ALA A 186 -17.39 -7.74 -5.57
CA ALA A 186 -18.23 -8.93 -5.55
C ALA A 186 -18.54 -9.35 -4.11
N ASN A 187 -19.81 -9.50 -3.80
CA ASN A 187 -20.24 -10.10 -2.54
C ASN A 187 -20.28 -11.63 -2.71
N LEU A 188 -19.25 -12.32 -2.29
CA LEU A 188 -19.12 -13.78 -2.46
C LEU A 188 -20.24 -14.55 -1.76
N ALA A 189 -20.70 -14.11 -0.58
CA ALA A 189 -21.84 -14.71 0.10
C ALA A 189 -23.12 -14.57 -0.73
N LYS A 190 -23.32 -13.44 -1.39
CA LYS A 190 -24.45 -13.20 -2.28
C LYS A 190 -24.37 -14.06 -3.54
N CYS A 191 -23.17 -14.25 -4.09
CA CYS A 191 -22.97 -15.17 -5.23
C CYS A 191 -23.37 -16.61 -4.87
N LEU A 192 -22.96 -17.09 -3.69
CA LEU A 192 -23.36 -18.40 -3.20
C LEU A 192 -24.88 -18.49 -3.01
N LEU A 193 -25.48 -17.45 -2.41
CA LEU A 193 -26.93 -17.42 -2.18
C LEU A 193 -27.69 -17.46 -3.51
N TYR A 194 -27.26 -16.74 -4.53
CA TYR A 194 -27.85 -16.80 -5.87
C TYR A 194 -27.71 -18.19 -6.48
N ALA A 195 -26.56 -18.82 -6.34
CA ALA A 195 -26.37 -20.18 -6.84
C ALA A 195 -27.35 -21.18 -6.20
N ILE A 196 -27.57 -21.07 -4.88
CA ILE A 196 -28.53 -21.92 -4.15
C ILE A 196 -29.99 -21.63 -4.53
N ASN A 197 -30.31 -20.35 -4.80
CA ASN A 197 -31.67 -19.90 -5.13
C ASN A 197 -32.00 -19.93 -6.62
N GLY A 198 -31.25 -20.65 -7.44
CA GLY A 198 -31.48 -20.70 -8.90
C GLY A 198 -31.31 -19.32 -9.57
N GLY A 199 -30.35 -18.51 -9.10
CA GLY A 199 -30.06 -17.18 -9.65
C GLY A 199 -31.00 -16.06 -9.19
N LYS A 200 -31.90 -16.30 -8.25
CA LYS A 200 -32.92 -15.33 -7.81
C LYS A 200 -32.44 -14.51 -6.60
N ASP A 201 -32.74 -13.21 -6.62
CA ASP A 201 -32.53 -12.36 -5.44
C ASP A 201 -33.61 -12.62 -4.40
N GLU A 202 -33.23 -12.78 -3.14
CA GLU A 202 -34.15 -13.08 -2.04
C GLU A 202 -34.92 -11.87 -1.53
N LYS A 203 -34.52 -10.66 -1.91
CA LYS A 203 -35.13 -9.41 -1.40
C LYS A 203 -35.79 -8.57 -2.47
N HIS A 204 -35.20 -8.54 -3.66
CA HIS A 204 -35.69 -7.65 -4.72
C HIS A 204 -36.71 -8.36 -5.59
N LEU A 205 -37.84 -7.68 -5.78
CA LEU A 205 -38.92 -8.14 -6.64
C LEU A 205 -38.93 -7.33 -7.94
N ASP A 206 -39.32 -7.98 -9.02
CA ASP A 206 -39.57 -7.31 -10.28
C ASP A 206 -40.93 -6.56 -10.23
N LYS A 207 -41.26 -5.86 -11.34
CA LYS A 207 -42.53 -5.11 -11.47
C LYS A 207 -43.81 -5.98 -11.35
N ASN A 208 -43.68 -7.30 -11.41
CA ASN A 208 -44.76 -8.27 -11.29
C ASN A 208 -44.80 -8.94 -9.90
N GLY A 209 -43.95 -8.50 -8.96
CA GLY A 209 -43.86 -9.07 -7.62
C GLY A 209 -43.15 -10.42 -7.55
N LYS A 210 -42.40 -10.81 -8.59
CA LYS A 210 -41.55 -12.01 -8.59
C LYS A 210 -40.12 -11.65 -8.22
N HIS A 211 -39.44 -12.58 -7.56
CA HIS A 211 -38.01 -12.39 -7.24
C HIS A 211 -37.19 -12.14 -8.52
N MET A 212 -36.36 -11.08 -8.49
CA MET A 212 -35.52 -10.72 -9.63
C MET A 212 -34.54 -11.85 -9.97
N GLN A 213 -34.49 -12.19 -11.27
CA GLN A 213 -33.48 -13.09 -11.80
C GLN A 213 -32.18 -12.29 -11.98
N CYS A 214 -31.13 -12.63 -11.21
CA CYS A 214 -29.84 -11.95 -11.21
C CYS A 214 -28.72 -12.78 -11.85
N GLY A 215 -28.97 -14.03 -12.15
CA GLY A 215 -28.03 -14.96 -12.77
C GLY A 215 -28.74 -16.10 -13.50
N PRO A 216 -27.99 -16.99 -14.18
CA PRO A 216 -28.58 -18.15 -14.79
C PRO A 216 -29.21 -19.05 -13.75
N GLU A 217 -30.33 -19.70 -14.11
CA GLU A 217 -30.90 -20.77 -13.32
C GLU A 217 -29.97 -21.99 -13.46
N ILE A 218 -29.07 -22.12 -12.49
CA ILE A 218 -28.25 -23.32 -12.39
C ILE A 218 -29.15 -24.36 -11.73
N ALA A 219 -29.53 -25.35 -12.49
CA ALA A 219 -30.37 -26.42 -11.99
C ALA A 219 -29.77 -27.09 -10.74
N PRO A 220 -30.56 -27.49 -9.76
CA PRO A 220 -30.10 -28.21 -8.60
C PRO A 220 -29.51 -29.57 -8.95
#